data_08b19b973df9bb63b3a0058b0c3dfda0
#
_entry.id   08b19b973df9bb63b3a0058b0c3dfda0
#
_cell.length_a   1.000
_cell.length_b   1.000
_cell.length_c   1.000
_cell.angle_alpha   90.00
_cell.angle_beta   90.00
_cell.angle_gamma   90.00
#
_symmetry.space_group_name_H-M   'P 1'
#
loop_
_entity.id
_entity.type
_entity.pdbx_description
1 polymer ?
#
loop_
_entity_poly.entity_id
_entity_poly.type
_entity_poly.pdbx_seq_one_letter_code
_entity_poly.pdbx_strand_id
1 'polypeptide(L)'
;MRADVSIGIIGTTDAGIVRAVAPRIERLGFSALWINDVPGGDSLDGLRAAASVTEALRLATGVIPLDRRPASTLDLGGLPAARTILGIGSGRAEHPVRLVRDGVQALRESTTASIVVGALGPRMRRLAVEHADGVLLNWLTPEVALAAAAEARFAASAADAPRPRVVLYVRTIADDDARPALEQEVARYESVPSYAANFERLGIAAVDATVTDAAGLAAFDVVDELVLRAITPGNSLAELERFVEETARWRFQA
;
A
#
# COMPACT_ATOMS: atom_id res chain seq x y z
N MET A 1 13.89 13.19 -3.20
CA MET A 1 13.58 11.94 -2.46
C MET A 1 14.32 10.76 -3.08
N ARG A 2 14.70 9.76 -2.27
CA ARG A 2 15.32 8.50 -2.73
C ARG A 2 14.28 7.39 -2.89
N ALA A 3 13.23 7.42 -2.06
CA ALA A 3 12.12 6.48 -2.16
C ALA A 3 11.33 6.69 -3.45
N ASP A 4 10.89 5.60 -4.05
CA ASP A 4 9.82 5.65 -5.05
C ASP A 4 8.54 6.20 -4.43
N VAL A 5 7.83 7.07 -5.12
CA VAL A 5 6.55 7.59 -4.66
C VAL A 5 5.43 7.05 -5.55
N SER A 6 4.41 6.53 -4.92
CA SER A 6 3.26 5.88 -5.56
C SER A 6 1.94 6.47 -5.03
N ILE A 7 0.88 6.31 -5.81
CA ILE A 7 -0.48 6.72 -5.41
C ILE A 7 -1.27 5.52 -4.94
N GLY A 8 -1.96 5.67 -3.82
CA GLY A 8 -2.92 4.69 -3.30
C GLY A 8 -4.35 5.22 -3.36
N ILE A 9 -5.30 4.42 -3.85
CA ILE A 9 -6.73 4.76 -3.86
C ILE A 9 -7.56 3.65 -3.22
N ILE A 10 -8.79 3.99 -2.82
CA ILE A 10 -9.70 3.00 -2.22
C ILE A 10 -10.27 2.06 -3.28
N GLY A 11 -10.43 0.77 -2.94
CA GLY A 11 -10.90 -0.26 -3.85
C GLY A 11 -12.38 -0.16 -4.26
N THR A 12 -13.14 0.75 -3.65
CA THR A 12 -14.49 1.11 -4.07
C THR A 12 -14.53 2.21 -5.13
N THR A 13 -13.37 2.73 -5.55
CA THR A 13 -13.29 3.72 -6.64
C THR A 13 -13.78 3.07 -7.93
N ASP A 14 -14.71 3.75 -8.61
CA ASP A 14 -15.28 3.27 -9.88
C ASP A 14 -14.17 3.03 -10.93
N ALA A 15 -14.29 1.93 -11.69
CA ALA A 15 -13.30 1.56 -12.70
C ALA A 15 -13.12 2.61 -13.81
N GLY A 16 -14.17 3.39 -14.12
CA GLY A 16 -14.10 4.52 -15.06
C GLY A 16 -13.25 5.67 -14.51
N ILE A 17 -13.36 5.96 -13.20
CA ILE A 17 -12.52 6.94 -12.51
C ILE A 17 -11.07 6.46 -12.50
N VAL A 18 -10.84 5.18 -12.18
CA VAL A 18 -9.48 4.60 -12.22
C VAL A 18 -8.87 4.72 -13.62
N ARG A 19 -9.64 4.38 -14.66
CA ARG A 19 -9.21 4.48 -16.07
C ARG A 19 -8.87 5.93 -16.46
N ALA A 20 -9.59 6.89 -15.93
CA ALA A 20 -9.35 8.31 -16.22
C ALA A 20 -8.10 8.86 -15.51
N VAL A 21 -7.89 8.50 -14.23
CA VAL A 21 -6.79 9.06 -13.42
C VAL A 21 -5.45 8.34 -13.64
N ALA A 22 -5.44 7.04 -13.98
CA ALA A 22 -4.21 6.25 -14.10
C ALA A 22 -3.18 6.81 -15.12
N PRO A 23 -3.56 7.26 -16.34
CA PRO A 23 -2.61 7.87 -17.26
C PRO A 23 -2.01 9.17 -16.72
N ARG A 24 -2.72 9.89 -15.86
CA ARG A 24 -2.21 11.11 -15.23
C ARG A 24 -1.16 10.76 -14.17
N ILE A 25 -1.42 9.73 -13.35
CA ILE A 25 -0.46 9.19 -12.37
C ILE A 25 0.84 8.78 -13.09
N GLU A 26 0.73 8.06 -14.21
CA GLU A 26 1.87 7.65 -15.02
C GLU A 26 2.65 8.84 -15.58
N ARG A 27 1.98 9.79 -16.23
CA ARG A 27 2.62 10.98 -16.83
C ARG A 27 3.31 11.88 -15.80
N LEU A 28 2.80 11.95 -14.59
CA LEU A 28 3.42 12.70 -13.49
C LEU A 28 4.58 11.94 -12.82
N GLY A 29 4.91 10.74 -13.33
CA GLY A 29 6.09 9.98 -12.93
C GLY A 29 5.97 9.31 -11.57
N PHE A 30 4.75 8.98 -11.12
CA PHE A 30 4.57 8.11 -9.97
C PHE A 30 4.93 6.66 -10.33
N SER A 31 5.48 5.94 -9.37
CA SER A 31 6.04 4.61 -9.61
C SER A 31 4.99 3.52 -9.74
N ALA A 32 3.88 3.64 -9.03
CA ALA A 32 2.79 2.66 -9.06
C ALA A 32 1.44 3.29 -8.70
N LEU A 33 0.38 2.61 -9.14
CA LEU A 33 -0.98 2.77 -8.59
C LEU A 33 -1.28 1.58 -7.68
N TRP A 34 -1.56 1.87 -6.42
CA TRP A 34 -1.96 0.91 -5.40
C TRP A 34 -3.46 1.00 -5.14
N ILE A 35 -4.16 -0.13 -5.16
CA ILE A 35 -5.59 -0.20 -4.82
C ILE A 35 -5.76 -1.14 -3.64
N ASN A 36 -6.34 -0.66 -2.53
CA ASN A 36 -6.61 -1.50 -1.39
C ASN A 36 -7.94 -2.25 -1.56
N ASP A 37 -7.94 -3.54 -1.22
CA ASP A 37 -9.13 -4.37 -1.29
C ASP A 37 -9.98 -4.22 -0.03
N VAL A 38 -11.17 -3.67 -0.17
CA VAL A 38 -12.10 -3.41 0.92
C VAL A 38 -13.47 -4.07 0.64
N PRO A 39 -14.32 -4.28 1.65
CA PRO A 39 -15.67 -4.75 1.41
C PRO A 39 -16.41 -3.85 0.41
N GLY A 40 -17.06 -4.47 -0.59
CA GLY A 40 -17.77 -3.76 -1.65
C GLY A 40 -16.91 -3.23 -2.80
N GLY A 41 -15.59 -3.44 -2.76
CA GLY A 41 -14.67 -3.10 -3.84
C GLY A 41 -13.93 -4.33 -4.39
N ASP A 42 -13.40 -4.21 -5.60
CA ASP A 42 -12.49 -5.17 -6.21
C ASP A 42 -11.23 -4.46 -6.71
N SER A 43 -10.13 -4.66 -5.97
CA SER A 43 -8.84 -4.06 -6.34
C SER A 43 -8.32 -4.54 -7.69
N LEU A 44 -8.57 -5.80 -8.07
CA LEU A 44 -8.11 -6.36 -9.34
C LEU A 44 -8.85 -5.76 -10.54
N ASP A 45 -10.15 -5.48 -10.41
CA ASP A 45 -10.92 -4.80 -11.47
C ASP A 45 -10.42 -3.37 -11.69
N GLY A 46 -10.17 -2.64 -10.63
CA GLY A 46 -9.55 -1.32 -10.73
C GLY A 46 -8.18 -1.37 -11.39
N LEU A 47 -7.35 -2.36 -11.04
CA LEU A 47 -6.03 -2.53 -11.68
C LEU A 47 -6.13 -2.93 -13.15
N ARG A 48 -7.11 -3.76 -13.56
CA ARG A 48 -7.37 -4.05 -14.98
C ARG A 48 -7.76 -2.78 -15.76
N ALA A 49 -8.60 -1.94 -15.14
CA ALA A 49 -8.97 -0.66 -15.72
C ALA A 49 -7.73 0.24 -15.95
N ALA A 50 -6.83 0.32 -14.97
CA ALA A 50 -5.56 1.04 -15.11
C ALA A 50 -4.63 0.39 -16.15
N ALA A 51 -4.52 -0.95 -16.14
CA ALA A 51 -3.69 -1.70 -17.09
C ALA A 51 -4.04 -1.41 -18.55
N SER A 52 -5.33 -1.21 -18.82
CA SER A 52 -5.84 -0.98 -20.19
C SER A 52 -5.43 0.38 -20.79
N VAL A 53 -4.93 1.32 -20.00
CA VAL A 53 -4.65 2.71 -20.39
C VAL A 53 -3.27 3.22 -19.96
N THR A 54 -2.43 2.35 -19.41
CA THR A 54 -1.05 2.67 -18.97
C THR A 54 -0.07 1.65 -19.52
N GLU A 55 1.18 2.07 -19.79
CA GLU A 55 2.21 1.23 -20.37
C GLU A 55 3.29 0.80 -19.37
N ALA A 56 3.73 1.71 -18.50
CA ALA A 56 4.85 1.52 -17.58
C ALA A 56 4.45 1.57 -16.10
N LEU A 57 3.29 2.15 -15.77
CA LEU A 57 2.81 2.27 -14.39
C LEU A 57 2.71 0.90 -13.73
N ARG A 58 3.38 0.70 -12.60
CA ARG A 58 3.21 -0.53 -11.81
C ARG A 58 1.81 -0.54 -11.18
N LEU A 59 1.24 -1.71 -11.07
CA LEU A 59 -0.14 -1.95 -10.63
C LEU A 59 -0.10 -2.82 -9.38
N ALA A 60 -0.61 -2.31 -8.26
CA ALA A 60 -0.42 -2.98 -7.00
C ALA A 60 -1.69 -3.09 -6.15
N THR A 61 -1.86 -4.19 -5.44
CA THR A 61 -2.90 -4.34 -4.43
C THR A 61 -2.35 -4.05 -3.03
N GLY A 62 -3.05 -3.26 -2.22
CA GLY A 62 -2.53 -2.85 -0.92
C GLY A 62 -3.51 -2.94 0.24
N VAL A 63 -3.91 -4.13 0.69
CA VAL A 63 -3.64 -5.53 0.32
C VAL A 63 -4.94 -6.27 0.02
N ILE A 64 -4.85 -7.42 -0.65
CA ILE A 64 -5.96 -8.39 -0.71
C ILE A 64 -5.97 -9.18 0.60
N PRO A 65 -7.06 -9.16 1.39
CA PRO A 65 -7.17 -9.97 2.60
C PRO A 65 -7.57 -11.41 2.25
N LEU A 66 -6.65 -12.36 2.49
CA LEU A 66 -6.79 -13.75 2.06
C LEU A 66 -7.89 -14.53 2.82
N ASP A 67 -8.34 -14.04 3.97
CA ASP A 67 -9.51 -14.60 4.67
C ASP A 67 -10.82 -14.38 3.89
N ARG A 68 -10.92 -13.31 3.12
CA ARG A 68 -12.07 -13.00 2.26
C ARG A 68 -11.90 -13.46 0.82
N ARG A 69 -10.67 -13.39 0.31
CA ARG A 69 -10.32 -13.71 -1.08
C ARG A 69 -9.12 -14.66 -1.09
N PRO A 70 -9.34 -15.98 -0.96
CA PRO A 70 -8.27 -16.96 -0.97
C PRO A 70 -7.39 -16.85 -2.22
N ALA A 71 -6.08 -17.04 -2.07
CA ALA A 71 -5.10 -16.89 -3.16
C ALA A 71 -5.47 -17.72 -4.41
N SER A 72 -5.99 -18.94 -4.21
CA SER A 72 -6.42 -19.86 -5.28
C SER A 72 -7.66 -19.37 -6.06
N THR A 73 -8.37 -18.37 -5.57
CA THR A 73 -9.59 -17.83 -6.22
C THR A 73 -9.33 -16.51 -6.94
N LEU A 74 -8.09 -15.99 -6.90
CA LEU A 74 -7.75 -14.73 -7.54
C LEU A 74 -7.63 -14.91 -9.05
N ASP A 75 -8.51 -14.25 -9.80
CA ASP A 75 -8.36 -14.13 -11.24
C ASP A 75 -7.36 -12.99 -11.56
N LEU A 76 -6.21 -13.35 -12.08
CA LEU A 76 -5.15 -12.41 -12.49
C LEU A 76 -5.18 -12.11 -14.00
N GLY A 77 -6.16 -12.64 -14.73
CA GLY A 77 -6.33 -12.36 -16.15
C GLY A 77 -6.43 -10.86 -16.45
N GLY A 78 -5.80 -10.43 -17.54
CA GLY A 78 -5.75 -9.02 -17.94
C GLY A 78 -4.76 -8.14 -17.17
N LEU A 79 -4.03 -8.70 -16.18
CA LEU A 79 -2.96 -7.99 -15.46
C LEU A 79 -1.59 -8.43 -16.00
N PRO A 80 -0.75 -7.48 -16.47
CA PRO A 80 0.61 -7.80 -16.95
C PRO A 80 1.51 -8.14 -15.77
N ALA A 81 1.90 -9.41 -15.62
CA ALA A 81 2.66 -9.90 -14.47
C ALA A 81 3.95 -9.10 -14.21
N ALA A 82 4.65 -8.68 -15.27
CA ALA A 82 5.92 -7.94 -15.16
C ALA A 82 5.82 -6.59 -14.43
N ARG A 83 4.63 -5.97 -14.40
CA ARG A 83 4.40 -4.70 -13.70
C ARG A 83 3.32 -4.79 -12.62
N THR A 84 2.89 -6.02 -12.27
CA THR A 84 1.91 -6.27 -11.21
C THR A 84 2.61 -6.62 -9.90
N ILE A 85 2.13 -6.06 -8.81
CA ILE A 85 2.56 -6.34 -7.44
C ILE A 85 1.34 -6.82 -6.67
N LEU A 86 1.35 -8.07 -6.23
CA LEU A 86 0.28 -8.64 -5.42
C LEU A 86 0.58 -8.42 -3.94
N GLY A 87 0.02 -7.35 -3.40
CA GLY A 87 0.01 -7.13 -1.96
C GLY A 87 -1.10 -7.94 -1.30
N ILE A 88 -0.72 -8.86 -0.42
CA ILE A 88 -1.64 -9.74 0.30
C ILE A 88 -1.52 -9.57 1.80
N GLY A 89 -2.58 -9.89 2.52
CA GLY A 89 -2.61 -9.84 3.98
C GLY A 89 -3.53 -10.90 4.57
N SER A 90 -3.47 -11.07 5.89
CA SER A 90 -4.25 -12.11 6.57
C SER A 90 -5.72 -11.75 6.78
N GLY A 91 -6.09 -10.47 6.64
CA GLY A 91 -7.39 -10.01 7.11
C GLY A 91 -7.58 -10.26 8.61
N ARG A 92 -8.68 -10.91 8.98
CA ARG A 92 -9.05 -11.28 10.36
C ARG A 92 -8.90 -12.78 10.64
N ALA A 93 -8.01 -13.47 9.92
CA ALA A 93 -7.84 -14.91 10.05
C ALA A 93 -7.40 -15.31 11.46
N GLU A 94 -7.89 -16.43 11.95
CA GLU A 94 -7.50 -17.03 13.24
C GLU A 94 -6.01 -17.44 13.23
N HIS A 95 -5.53 -17.99 12.08
CA HIS A 95 -4.14 -18.41 11.90
C HIS A 95 -3.43 -17.56 10.82
N PRO A 96 -3.17 -16.27 11.10
CA PRO A 96 -2.78 -15.29 10.09
C PRO A 96 -1.45 -15.63 9.38
N VAL A 97 -0.45 -16.09 10.13
CA VAL A 97 0.89 -16.41 9.57
C VAL A 97 0.80 -17.61 8.62
N ARG A 98 0.08 -18.66 9.00
CA ARG A 98 -0.10 -19.84 8.14
C ARG A 98 -0.85 -19.47 6.87
N LEU A 99 -1.98 -18.75 6.99
CA LEU A 99 -2.78 -18.34 5.83
C LEU A 99 -1.96 -17.55 4.81
N VAL A 100 -1.17 -16.59 5.27
CA VAL A 100 -0.36 -15.75 4.38
C VAL A 100 0.78 -16.54 3.75
N ARG A 101 1.47 -17.40 4.50
CA ARG A 101 2.52 -18.28 3.96
C ARG A 101 1.98 -19.18 2.86
N ASP A 102 0.89 -19.89 3.14
CA ASP A 102 0.26 -20.80 2.18
C ASP A 102 -0.27 -20.02 0.94
N GLY A 103 -0.75 -18.79 1.14
CA GLY A 103 -1.16 -17.88 0.07
C GLY A 103 0.01 -17.41 -0.82
N VAL A 104 1.16 -17.07 -0.23
CA VAL A 104 2.37 -16.74 -1.01
C VAL A 104 2.79 -17.93 -1.88
N GLN A 105 2.81 -19.15 -1.31
CA GLN A 105 3.15 -20.35 -2.05
C GLN A 105 2.20 -20.56 -3.24
N ALA A 106 0.88 -20.51 -3.01
CA ALA A 106 -0.11 -20.68 -4.08
C ALA A 106 0.02 -19.63 -5.20
N LEU A 107 0.33 -18.38 -4.85
CA LEU A 107 0.57 -17.33 -5.86
C LEU A 107 1.86 -17.57 -6.64
N ARG A 108 2.94 -18.02 -6.01
CA ARG A 108 4.19 -18.38 -6.70
C ARG A 108 3.99 -19.47 -7.76
N GLU A 109 3.04 -20.39 -7.54
CA GLU A 109 2.70 -21.45 -8.50
C GLU A 109 1.85 -20.93 -9.69
N SER A 110 1.12 -19.80 -9.49
CA SER A 110 0.16 -19.30 -10.47
C SER A 110 0.63 -18.07 -11.25
N THR A 111 1.63 -17.31 -10.74
CA THR A 111 2.08 -16.08 -11.38
C THR A 111 3.56 -15.78 -11.12
N THR A 112 4.16 -15.00 -12.03
CA THR A 112 5.50 -14.39 -11.86
C THR A 112 5.45 -12.96 -11.35
N ALA A 113 4.25 -12.44 -11.03
CA ALA A 113 4.10 -11.12 -10.43
C ALA A 113 4.81 -11.04 -9.07
N SER A 114 5.33 -9.86 -8.74
CA SER A 114 5.93 -9.61 -7.43
C SER A 114 4.90 -9.74 -6.31
N ILE A 115 5.28 -10.34 -5.19
CA ILE A 115 4.40 -10.53 -4.03
C ILE A 115 4.94 -9.74 -2.84
N VAL A 116 4.11 -8.89 -2.24
CA VAL A 116 4.42 -8.20 -0.99
C VAL A 116 3.40 -8.57 0.09
N VAL A 117 3.86 -8.66 1.34
CA VAL A 117 3.00 -9.04 2.46
C VAL A 117 2.75 -7.85 3.37
N GLY A 118 1.47 -7.56 3.61
CA GLY A 118 1.05 -6.58 4.61
C GLY A 118 1.34 -7.07 6.03
N ALA A 119 2.15 -6.32 6.78
CA ALA A 119 2.66 -6.76 8.06
C ALA A 119 2.63 -5.66 9.13
N LEU A 120 1.76 -5.81 10.13
CA LEU A 120 1.71 -4.93 11.31
C LEU A 120 2.77 -5.32 12.36
N GLY A 121 2.86 -6.61 12.69
CA GLY A 121 3.71 -7.10 13.76
C GLY A 121 4.95 -7.85 13.29
N PRO A 122 5.92 -8.11 14.20
CA PRO A 122 7.22 -8.67 13.85
C PRO A 122 7.16 -10.09 13.26
N ARG A 123 6.21 -10.92 13.68
CA ARG A 123 6.05 -12.28 13.11
C ARG A 123 5.69 -12.25 11.63
N MET A 124 4.78 -11.35 11.24
CA MET A 124 4.37 -11.20 9.84
C MET A 124 5.47 -10.53 9.00
N ARG A 125 6.23 -9.59 9.58
CA ARG A 125 7.40 -9.00 8.91
C ARG A 125 8.46 -10.04 8.61
N ARG A 126 8.75 -10.94 9.57
CA ARG A 126 9.67 -12.06 9.36
C ARG A 126 9.20 -12.97 8.23
N LEU A 127 7.92 -13.37 8.24
CA LEU A 127 7.33 -14.16 7.15
C LEU A 127 7.50 -13.46 5.79
N ALA A 128 7.24 -12.16 5.72
CA ALA A 128 7.41 -11.38 4.49
C ALA A 128 8.85 -11.46 3.96
N VAL A 129 9.84 -11.31 4.85
CA VAL A 129 11.27 -11.40 4.49
C VAL A 129 11.66 -12.80 4.02
N GLU A 130 11.11 -13.84 4.64
CA GLU A 130 11.47 -15.25 4.34
C GLU A 130 10.79 -15.79 3.07
N HIS A 131 9.62 -15.27 2.68
CA HIS A 131 8.79 -15.91 1.66
C HIS A 131 8.32 -15.00 0.52
N ALA A 132 8.39 -13.67 0.67
CA ALA A 132 7.89 -12.71 -0.31
C ALA A 132 8.99 -11.81 -0.89
N ASP A 133 8.66 -10.99 -1.89
CA ASP A 133 9.59 -10.03 -2.50
C ASP A 133 9.68 -8.73 -1.71
N GLY A 134 8.75 -8.51 -0.78
CA GLY A 134 8.73 -7.32 0.05
C GLY A 134 7.72 -7.35 1.17
N VAL A 135 7.82 -6.32 2.00
CA VAL A 135 6.92 -6.06 3.13
C VAL A 135 6.19 -4.74 2.91
N LEU A 136 4.88 -4.75 3.11
CA LEU A 136 4.06 -3.55 3.12
C LEU A 136 3.72 -3.18 4.56
N LEU A 137 4.27 -2.05 4.99
CA LEU A 137 4.05 -1.43 6.28
C LEU A 137 2.88 -0.45 6.20
N ASN A 138 2.23 -0.20 7.32
CA ASN A 138 1.05 0.64 7.38
C ASN A 138 0.93 1.33 8.75
N TRP A 139 0.50 2.59 8.77
CA TRP A 139 0.30 3.35 9.99
C TRP A 139 1.55 3.43 10.89
N LEU A 140 2.68 3.86 10.32
CA LEU A 140 3.92 4.09 11.06
C LEU A 140 4.36 5.54 10.87
N THR A 141 4.94 6.12 11.93
CA THR A 141 5.66 7.40 11.83
C THR A 141 6.99 7.21 11.08
N PRO A 142 7.65 8.28 10.60
CA PRO A 142 8.94 8.19 9.93
C PRO A 142 9.99 7.39 10.73
N GLU A 143 10.10 7.65 12.04
CA GLU A 143 11.08 7.00 12.92
C GLU A 143 10.81 5.49 13.03
N VAL A 144 9.54 5.13 13.24
CA VAL A 144 9.15 3.72 13.37
C VAL A 144 9.28 2.99 12.03
N ALA A 145 9.00 3.67 10.93
CA ALA A 145 9.18 3.13 9.58
C ALA A 145 10.65 2.88 9.25
N LEU A 146 11.53 3.82 9.62
CA LEU A 146 12.98 3.67 9.48
C LEU A 146 13.49 2.44 10.24
N ALA A 147 13.07 2.28 11.50
CA ALA A 147 13.45 1.14 12.33
C ALA A 147 12.92 -0.18 11.74
N ALA A 148 11.66 -0.21 11.27
CA ALA A 148 11.07 -1.39 10.66
C ALA A 148 11.75 -1.77 9.33
N ALA A 149 12.16 -0.78 8.54
CA ALA A 149 12.91 -1.02 7.30
C ALA A 149 14.31 -1.59 7.58
N ALA A 150 15.00 -1.07 8.60
CA ALA A 150 16.29 -1.58 9.03
C ALA A 150 16.17 -3.03 9.56
N GLU A 151 15.15 -3.33 10.36
CA GLU A 151 14.86 -4.69 10.87
C GLU A 151 14.66 -5.68 9.70
N ALA A 152 13.84 -5.32 8.71
CA ALA A 152 13.57 -6.19 7.56
C ALA A 152 14.84 -6.47 6.74
N ARG A 153 15.65 -5.44 6.49
CA ARG A 153 16.92 -5.57 5.74
C ARG A 153 17.95 -6.39 6.51
N PHE A 154 18.04 -6.20 7.82
CA PHE A 154 18.93 -6.97 8.68
C PHE A 154 18.52 -8.46 8.72
N ALA A 155 17.22 -8.75 8.86
CA ALA A 155 16.71 -10.12 8.86
C ALA A 155 16.99 -10.84 7.54
N ALA A 156 16.85 -10.18 6.40
CA ALA A 156 17.20 -10.73 5.10
C ALA A 156 18.70 -11.04 4.98
N SER A 157 19.55 -10.10 5.39
CA SER A 157 21.00 -10.29 5.37
C SER A 157 21.46 -11.44 6.29
N ALA A 158 20.86 -11.57 7.47
CA ALA A 158 21.16 -12.66 8.41
C ALA A 158 20.71 -14.05 7.89
N ALA A 159 19.72 -14.09 7.00
CA ALA A 159 19.20 -15.30 6.38
C ALA A 159 19.82 -15.59 5.00
N ASP A 160 20.77 -14.80 4.53
CA ASP A 160 21.32 -14.84 3.16
C ASP A 160 20.22 -14.79 2.09
N ALA A 161 19.14 -14.06 2.38
CA ALA A 161 17.98 -13.89 1.51
C ALA A 161 18.10 -12.59 0.68
N PRO A 162 17.41 -12.51 -0.47
CA PRO A 162 17.33 -11.27 -1.24
C PRO A 162 16.81 -10.10 -0.40
N ARG A 163 17.34 -8.89 -0.64
CA ARG A 163 16.87 -7.70 0.06
C ARG A 163 15.39 -7.45 -0.25
N PRO A 164 14.49 -7.44 0.76
CA PRO A 164 13.07 -7.21 0.54
C PRO A 164 12.82 -5.74 0.17
N ARG A 165 11.87 -5.50 -0.73
CA ARG A 165 11.33 -4.17 -0.95
C ARG A 165 10.48 -3.76 0.24
N VAL A 166 10.80 -2.64 0.87
CA VAL A 166 10.03 -2.09 1.99
C VAL A 166 9.11 -0.99 1.45
N VAL A 167 7.82 -1.25 1.50
CA VAL A 167 6.76 -0.33 1.06
C VAL A 167 6.03 0.21 2.29
N LEU A 168 5.76 1.50 2.35
CA LEU A 168 4.97 2.11 3.42
C LEU A 168 3.72 2.79 2.86
N TYR A 169 2.58 2.43 3.39
CA TYR A 169 1.27 3.01 3.07
C TYR A 169 0.95 4.13 4.06
N VAL A 170 0.83 5.38 3.58
CA VAL A 170 0.60 6.57 4.43
C VAL A 170 -0.66 7.30 3.99
N ARG A 171 -1.59 7.56 4.92
CA ARG A 171 -2.76 8.39 4.65
C ARG A 171 -2.31 9.81 4.37
N THR A 172 -2.79 10.35 3.26
CA THR A 172 -2.34 11.64 2.76
C THR A 172 -3.55 12.48 2.36
N ILE A 173 -3.60 13.72 2.81
CA ILE A 173 -4.48 14.76 2.29
C ILE A 173 -3.64 15.80 1.58
N ALA A 174 -4.12 16.28 0.44
CA ALA A 174 -3.49 17.35 -0.34
C ALA A 174 -4.32 18.65 -0.29
N ASP A 175 -5.43 18.62 0.45
CA ASP A 175 -6.37 19.71 0.62
C ASP A 175 -6.98 19.60 2.04
N ASP A 176 -7.06 20.71 2.75
CA ASP A 176 -7.64 20.76 4.10
C ASP A 176 -9.13 20.38 4.13
N ASP A 177 -9.85 20.51 3.02
CA ASP A 177 -11.23 20.06 2.88
C ASP A 177 -11.37 18.53 3.11
N ALA A 178 -10.29 17.77 2.95
CA ALA A 178 -10.25 16.33 3.23
C ALA A 178 -9.97 15.98 4.70
N ARG A 179 -9.68 16.96 5.57
CA ARG A 179 -9.35 16.73 6.98
C ARG A 179 -10.42 15.96 7.75
N PRO A 180 -11.74 16.25 7.60
CA PRO A 180 -12.77 15.44 8.26
C PRO A 180 -12.77 13.97 7.82
N ALA A 181 -12.48 13.69 6.54
CA ALA A 181 -12.38 12.33 6.03
C ALA A 181 -11.14 11.60 6.60
N LEU A 182 -10.02 12.31 6.77
CA LEU A 182 -8.82 11.78 7.42
C LEU A 182 -9.08 11.44 8.89
N GLU A 183 -9.73 12.32 9.64
CA GLU A 183 -10.09 12.10 11.04
C GLU A 183 -11.02 10.89 11.22
N GLN A 184 -11.98 10.71 10.34
CA GLN A 184 -12.83 9.50 10.31
C GLN A 184 -12.02 8.22 10.03
N GLU A 185 -11.09 8.28 9.08
CA GLU A 185 -10.20 7.16 8.76
C GLU A 185 -9.32 6.80 9.97
N VAL A 186 -8.71 7.80 10.64
CA VAL A 186 -7.93 7.65 11.87
C VAL A 186 -8.75 6.96 12.96
N ALA A 187 -9.91 7.53 13.32
CA ALA A 187 -10.78 6.99 14.36
C ALA A 187 -11.23 5.54 14.06
N ARG A 188 -11.51 5.26 12.77
CA ARG A 188 -11.87 3.91 12.32
C ARG A 188 -10.74 2.91 12.57
N TYR A 189 -9.50 3.24 12.28
CA TYR A 189 -8.36 2.34 12.50
C TYR A 189 -8.00 2.21 13.99
N GLU A 190 -8.12 3.27 14.77
CA GLU A 190 -7.94 3.22 16.21
C GLU A 190 -8.98 2.33 16.91
N SER A 191 -10.18 2.17 16.32
CA SER A 191 -11.21 1.25 16.82
C SER A 191 -10.98 -0.22 16.45
N VAL A 192 -10.07 -0.53 15.52
CA VAL A 192 -9.77 -1.91 15.14
C VAL A 192 -8.77 -2.54 16.10
N PRO A 193 -9.11 -3.63 16.82
CA PRO A 193 -8.28 -4.15 17.92
C PRO A 193 -6.81 -4.44 17.55
N SER A 194 -6.55 -4.98 16.36
CA SER A 194 -5.19 -5.29 15.91
C SER A 194 -4.36 -4.04 15.63
N TYR A 195 -4.98 -2.95 15.17
CA TYR A 195 -4.32 -1.66 14.95
C TYR A 195 -4.15 -0.91 16.26
N ALA A 196 -5.19 -0.87 17.12
CA ALA A 196 -5.11 -0.26 18.46
C ALA A 196 -3.96 -0.85 19.27
N ALA A 197 -3.87 -2.19 19.35
CA ALA A 197 -2.78 -2.86 20.04
C ALA A 197 -1.40 -2.58 19.39
N ASN A 198 -1.34 -2.36 18.08
CA ASN A 198 -0.11 -2.00 17.41
C ASN A 198 0.31 -0.54 17.72
N PHE A 199 -0.63 0.40 17.73
CA PHE A 199 -0.37 1.80 18.12
C PHE A 199 0.11 1.89 19.58
N GLU A 200 -0.57 1.21 20.49
CA GLU A 200 -0.16 1.12 21.91
C GLU A 200 1.27 0.55 22.05
N ARG A 201 1.55 -0.57 21.39
CA ARG A 201 2.88 -1.22 21.41
C ARG A 201 3.99 -0.31 20.87
N LEU A 202 3.67 0.53 19.89
CA LEU A 202 4.61 1.44 19.26
C LEU A 202 4.71 2.81 19.95
N GLY A 203 3.74 3.13 20.83
CA GLY A 203 3.66 4.42 21.51
C GLY A 203 3.38 5.59 20.56
N ILE A 204 2.58 5.38 19.50
CA ILE A 204 2.22 6.40 18.51
C ILE A 204 0.71 6.59 18.43
N ALA A 205 0.27 7.79 18.03
CA ALA A 205 -1.10 8.01 17.59
C ALA A 205 -1.22 7.81 16.06
N ALA A 206 -2.38 7.36 15.59
CA ALA A 206 -2.58 7.12 14.16
C ALA A 206 -2.44 8.40 13.32
N VAL A 207 -2.81 9.55 13.86
CA VAL A 207 -2.69 10.85 13.19
C VAL A 207 -1.22 11.21 12.90
N ASP A 208 -0.26 10.80 13.74
CA ASP A 208 1.17 11.07 13.55
C ASP A 208 1.75 10.29 12.35
N ALA A 209 1.02 9.27 11.86
CA ALA A 209 1.37 8.45 10.71
C ALA A 209 0.66 8.92 9.42
N THR A 210 0.53 10.24 9.23
CA THR A 210 -0.15 10.86 8.08
C THR A 210 0.74 11.91 7.40
N VAL A 211 0.45 12.21 6.13
CA VAL A 211 1.13 13.26 5.35
C VAL A 211 0.11 14.29 4.92
N THR A 212 0.41 15.57 5.18
CA THR A 212 -0.47 16.69 4.86
C THR A 212 0.21 17.81 4.06
N ASP A 213 1.54 17.69 3.83
CA ASP A 213 2.32 18.68 3.10
C ASP A 213 3.65 18.09 2.57
N ALA A 214 4.42 18.91 1.86
CA ALA A 214 5.71 18.51 1.28
C ALA A 214 6.77 18.18 2.34
N ALA A 215 6.78 18.88 3.47
CA ALA A 215 7.73 18.62 4.56
C ALA A 215 7.45 17.27 5.23
N GLY A 216 6.18 16.96 5.46
CA GLY A 216 5.74 15.65 5.92
C GLY A 216 6.13 14.54 4.93
N LEU A 217 5.95 14.77 3.62
CA LEU A 217 6.39 13.82 2.60
C LEU A 217 7.89 13.54 2.68
N ALA A 218 8.72 14.58 2.82
CA ALA A 218 10.18 14.44 2.93
C ALA A 218 10.61 13.64 4.15
N ALA A 219 9.91 13.77 5.28
CA ALA A 219 10.22 13.02 6.51
C ALA A 219 10.06 11.49 6.32
N PHE A 220 9.20 11.05 5.41
CA PHE A 220 8.98 9.64 5.10
C PHE A 220 9.96 9.05 4.06
N ASP A 221 11.01 9.79 3.61
CA ASP A 221 12.04 9.26 2.69
C ASP A 221 12.97 8.23 3.37
N VAL A 222 12.40 7.24 4.05
CA VAL A 222 13.08 6.24 4.89
C VAL A 222 12.87 4.80 4.44
N VAL A 223 12.04 4.57 3.43
CA VAL A 223 11.68 3.26 2.86
C VAL A 223 12.07 3.18 1.38
N ASP A 224 11.83 2.02 0.73
CA ASP A 224 12.11 1.88 -0.70
C ASP A 224 10.96 2.44 -1.56
N GLU A 225 9.72 2.37 -1.08
CA GLU A 225 8.55 2.92 -1.74
C GLU A 225 7.56 3.51 -0.73
N LEU A 226 7.13 4.75 -0.97
CA LEU A 226 6.09 5.42 -0.21
C LEU A 226 4.81 5.50 -1.02
N VAL A 227 3.73 4.93 -0.51
CA VAL A 227 2.41 4.97 -1.12
C VAL A 227 1.57 6.05 -0.46
N LEU A 228 1.31 7.13 -1.18
CA LEU A 228 0.42 8.21 -0.74
C LEU A 228 -1.02 7.76 -0.92
N ARG A 229 -1.63 7.24 0.15
CA ARG A 229 -3.03 6.83 0.14
C ARG A 229 -3.91 8.06 0.14
N ALA A 230 -4.47 8.37 -1.03
CA ALA A 230 -5.35 9.51 -1.21
C ALA A 230 -6.56 9.45 -0.26
N ILE A 231 -6.69 10.46 0.58
CA ILE A 231 -7.89 10.76 1.34
C ILE A 231 -8.45 12.04 0.73
N THR A 232 -9.65 11.96 0.18
CA THR A 232 -10.37 13.08 -0.44
C THR A 232 -11.79 13.13 0.11
N PRO A 233 -12.50 14.25 0.02
CA PRO A 233 -13.86 14.36 0.58
C PRO A 233 -14.85 13.34 0.02
N GLY A 234 -14.82 13.06 -1.29
CA GLY A 234 -15.83 12.23 -1.97
C GLY A 234 -15.26 11.17 -2.93
N ASN A 235 -13.97 11.06 -3.09
CA ASN A 235 -13.30 10.16 -4.06
C ASN A 235 -13.75 10.38 -5.53
N SER A 236 -14.17 11.58 -5.89
CA SER A 236 -14.50 11.95 -7.26
C SER A 236 -13.24 12.04 -8.13
N LEU A 237 -13.40 11.93 -9.46
CA LEU A 237 -12.28 12.08 -10.40
C LEU A 237 -11.55 13.43 -10.19
N ALA A 238 -12.29 14.53 -10.09
CA ALA A 238 -11.70 15.86 -9.93
C ALA A 238 -10.89 16.01 -8.64
N GLU A 239 -11.32 15.39 -7.54
CA GLU A 239 -10.59 15.37 -6.28
C GLU A 239 -9.31 14.54 -6.37
N LEU A 240 -9.39 13.36 -6.99
CA LEU A 240 -8.22 12.49 -7.20
C LEU A 240 -7.20 13.13 -8.15
N GLU A 241 -7.64 13.82 -9.20
CA GLU A 241 -6.74 14.55 -10.10
C GLU A 241 -6.02 15.68 -9.37
N ARG A 242 -6.75 16.50 -8.58
CA ARG A 242 -6.12 17.54 -7.73
C ARG A 242 -5.11 16.94 -6.75
N PHE A 243 -5.48 15.85 -6.08
CA PHE A 243 -4.59 15.14 -5.15
C PHE A 243 -3.28 14.71 -5.84
N VAL A 244 -3.40 14.08 -7.00
CA VAL A 244 -2.24 13.58 -7.77
C VAL A 244 -1.36 14.74 -8.24
N GLU A 245 -1.94 15.84 -8.69
CA GLU A 245 -1.19 17.04 -9.11
C GLU A 245 -0.45 17.71 -7.96
N GLU A 246 -1.11 17.86 -6.83
CA GLU A 246 -0.51 18.52 -5.68
C GLU A 246 0.60 17.69 -5.08
N THR A 247 0.37 16.39 -4.89
CA THR A 247 1.42 15.50 -4.38
C THR A 247 2.59 15.32 -5.36
N ALA A 248 2.36 15.48 -6.67
CA ALA A 248 3.44 15.55 -7.65
C ALA A 248 4.33 16.80 -7.42
N ARG A 249 3.73 17.96 -7.13
CA ARG A 249 4.50 19.20 -6.81
C ARG A 249 5.35 19.01 -5.54
N TRP A 250 4.81 18.38 -4.50
CA TRP A 250 5.56 18.12 -3.27
C TRP A 250 6.84 17.32 -3.50
N ARG A 251 6.84 16.38 -4.45
CA ARG A 251 8.02 15.58 -4.79
C ARG A 251 9.21 16.39 -5.33
N PHE A 252 8.93 17.57 -5.92
CA PHE A 252 9.97 18.48 -6.38
C PHE A 252 10.47 19.45 -5.29
N GLN A 253 9.73 19.55 -4.18
CA GLN A 253 10.07 20.41 -3.04
C GLN A 253 10.75 19.62 -1.91
N ALA A 254 10.53 18.31 -1.86
CA ALA A 254 11.12 17.35 -0.92
C ALA A 254 12.41 16.75 -1.48
#